data_3606e74ff074f9d1b141c73fb6a57ac1
#
_entry.id   3606e74ff074f9d1b141c73fb6a57ac1
#
_cell.length_a   1.000
_cell.length_b   1.000
_cell.length_c   1.000
_cell.angle_alpha   90.00
_cell.angle_beta   90.00
_cell.angle_gamma   90.00
#
_symmetry.space_group_name_H-M   'P 1'
#
loop_
_entity.id
_entity.type
_entity.pdbx_description
1 polymer ?
#
loop_
_entity_poly.entity_id
_entity_poly.type
_entity_poly.pdbx_seq_one_letter_code
_entity_poly.pdbx_strand_id
1 'polypeptide(L)'
;MFFLCKDKIMKRTFELILTLLFTTSLFSQKISDTNFGKGMINFIAKDSSFSVKFAPRFQTRYQSQWEYDGEDYLLPEYNFLVRRARLKFDGFAFSPKLIYKIELGLSNRDISGASIYNRNTPRYILDAVLKWKFYENFELWAGQTKLPGNIERVVSSGNLQLIDRSLLNSKFNIDRDIGIQLRHKTKLGGKWLSREKLSISQGEGRNITEGNIGGLQYTGRFELLPFGDFKSKGDYSQSDLAREESVKAMFSFTYDYNKDAVKTRSNMGSYMTQFNGGLFETDITTVFIDGVIKYNGFALTGEYAKRNADTIEALEEDGKTKTGDVVGAGSAFNLQGSYLLKNNVEMTFRYTSLDFDEVTRLSDQRQITYGISKYIVGHKLKVQADLSFTNSNDQKDNISFRTGFDFHF
;
A
#
# COMPACT_ATOMS: atom_id res chain seq x y z
N MET A 1 -34.79 23.72 17.75
CA MET A 1 -35.61 22.71 17.04
C MET A 1 -34.85 21.98 15.92
N PHE A 2 -33.88 22.60 15.27
CA PHE A 2 -33.04 21.99 14.21
C PHE A 2 -32.01 20.99 14.73
N PHE A 3 -31.44 21.18 15.90
CA PHE A 3 -30.40 20.26 16.50
C PHE A 3 -30.94 18.86 16.82
N LEU A 4 -32.17 18.78 17.33
CA LEU A 4 -32.81 17.48 17.63
C LEU A 4 -33.19 16.65 16.40
N CYS A 5 -33.27 17.27 15.22
CA CYS A 5 -33.57 16.57 13.98
C CYS A 5 -32.31 15.95 13.34
N LYS A 6 -31.12 16.61 13.44
CA LYS A 6 -29.84 16.12 12.95
C LYS A 6 -29.38 14.85 13.71
N ASP A 7 -29.46 14.88 15.03
CA ASP A 7 -29.08 13.70 15.85
C ASP A 7 -29.99 12.49 15.56
N LYS A 8 -31.27 12.72 15.30
CA LYS A 8 -32.22 11.68 14.96
C LYS A 8 -31.93 11.04 13.58
N ILE A 9 -31.54 11.85 12.60
CA ILE A 9 -31.22 11.36 11.26
C ILE A 9 -29.89 10.58 11.30
N MET A 10 -28.86 11.11 11.94
CA MET A 10 -27.55 10.44 12.07
C MET A 10 -27.68 9.13 12.86
N LYS A 11 -28.45 9.12 13.94
CA LYS A 11 -28.72 7.91 14.74
C LYS A 11 -29.51 6.87 13.93
N ARG A 12 -30.52 7.25 13.19
CA ARG A 12 -31.29 6.35 12.31
C ARG A 12 -30.44 5.81 11.15
N THR A 13 -29.59 6.62 10.55
CA THR A 13 -28.67 6.16 9.49
C THR A 13 -27.66 5.18 10.03
N PHE A 14 -27.13 5.43 11.22
CA PHE A 14 -26.21 4.52 11.90
C PHE A 14 -26.90 3.19 12.29
N GLU A 15 -28.11 3.25 12.83
CA GLU A 15 -28.92 2.06 13.15
C GLU A 15 -29.28 1.26 11.89
N LEU A 16 -29.60 1.92 10.77
CA LEU A 16 -29.90 1.26 9.49
C LEU A 16 -28.67 0.57 8.90
N ILE A 17 -27.52 1.21 8.96
CA ILE A 17 -26.24 0.63 8.51
C ILE A 17 -25.86 -0.54 9.41
N LEU A 18 -25.99 -0.41 10.72
CA LEU A 18 -25.73 -1.48 11.68
C LEU A 18 -26.69 -2.67 11.46
N THR A 19 -27.96 -2.41 11.21
CA THR A 19 -28.97 -3.42 10.93
C THR A 19 -28.72 -4.12 9.60
N LEU A 20 -28.30 -3.39 8.55
CA LEU A 20 -27.93 -3.97 7.26
C LEU A 20 -26.70 -4.89 7.36
N LEU A 21 -25.72 -4.55 8.21
CA LEU A 21 -24.55 -5.36 8.46
C LEU A 21 -24.86 -6.65 9.24
N PHE A 22 -25.89 -6.64 10.10
CA PHE A 22 -26.32 -7.81 10.87
C PHE A 22 -27.24 -8.74 10.08
N THR A 23 -28.04 -8.24 9.15
CA THR A 23 -28.96 -9.07 8.35
C THR A 23 -28.25 -9.91 7.29
N THR A 24 -27.03 -9.57 6.89
CA THR A 24 -26.23 -10.37 5.95
C THR A 24 -25.67 -11.67 6.55
N SER A 25 -25.83 -11.89 7.86
CA SER A 25 -25.35 -13.09 8.53
C SER A 25 -26.24 -14.35 8.34
N LEU A 26 -27.41 -14.22 7.69
CA LEU A 26 -28.38 -15.32 7.60
C LEU A 26 -28.24 -16.22 6.36
N PHE A 27 -27.38 -15.88 5.39
CA PHE A 27 -27.14 -16.73 4.21
C PHE A 27 -25.65 -17.05 4.03
N SER A 28 -25.05 -17.71 5.02
CA SER A 28 -23.79 -18.40 4.79
C SER A 28 -24.09 -19.71 4.05
N GLN A 29 -24.22 -19.64 2.73
CA GLN A 29 -24.02 -20.84 1.93
C GLN A 29 -22.59 -21.32 2.20
N LYS A 30 -22.45 -22.54 2.76
CA LYS A 30 -21.17 -23.25 2.75
C LYS A 30 -20.79 -23.49 1.30
N ILE A 31 -20.01 -22.58 0.70
CA ILE A 31 -19.35 -22.80 -0.57
C ILE A 31 -18.14 -23.68 -0.25
N SER A 32 -18.38 -24.98 -0.07
CA SER A 32 -17.32 -25.98 -0.04
C SER A 32 -16.82 -26.20 -1.46
N ASP A 33 -15.52 -26.22 -1.65
CA ASP A 33 -14.81 -26.56 -2.90
C ASP A 33 -14.92 -25.57 -4.05
N THR A 34 -14.91 -24.27 -3.79
CA THR A 34 -14.81 -23.31 -4.87
C THR A 34 -13.38 -23.15 -5.35
N ASN A 35 -13.18 -23.19 -6.66
CA ASN A 35 -11.96 -22.72 -7.33
C ASN A 35 -11.88 -21.20 -7.38
N PHE A 36 -12.87 -20.48 -6.82
CA PHE A 36 -12.92 -19.04 -6.75
C PHE A 36 -11.71 -18.46 -5.99
N GLY A 37 -11.10 -17.43 -6.56
CA GLY A 37 -9.92 -16.79 -5.99
C GLY A 37 -8.58 -17.47 -6.34
N LYS A 38 -8.63 -18.57 -7.09
CA LYS A 38 -7.40 -19.24 -7.59
C LYS A 38 -6.96 -18.74 -8.96
N GLY A 39 -7.73 -17.87 -9.59
CA GLY A 39 -7.54 -17.32 -10.94
C GLY A 39 -8.66 -17.75 -11.88
N MET A 40 -9.04 -16.86 -12.80
CA MET A 40 -10.05 -17.13 -13.82
C MET A 40 -9.56 -18.16 -14.84
N ILE A 41 -8.28 -18.08 -15.19
CA ILE A 41 -7.59 -19.02 -16.08
C ILE A 41 -6.36 -19.51 -15.36
N ASN A 42 -6.19 -20.83 -15.31
CA ASN A 42 -4.96 -21.47 -14.85
C ASN A 42 -4.59 -22.54 -15.89
N PHE A 43 -3.47 -22.34 -16.56
CA PHE A 43 -3.00 -23.23 -17.60
C PHE A 43 -1.52 -23.57 -17.35
N ILE A 44 -1.16 -24.83 -17.53
CA ILE A 44 0.21 -25.29 -17.55
C ILE A 44 0.37 -26.05 -18.87
N ALA A 45 1.39 -25.71 -19.65
CA ALA A 45 1.69 -26.41 -20.90
C ALA A 45 1.98 -27.88 -20.63
N LYS A 46 1.59 -28.79 -21.54
CA LYS A 46 1.76 -30.24 -21.38
C LYS A 46 3.21 -30.65 -21.17
N ASP A 47 4.15 -29.94 -21.83
CA ASP A 47 5.59 -30.10 -21.71
C ASP A 47 6.18 -29.38 -20.49
N SER A 48 5.33 -28.71 -19.66
CA SER A 48 5.75 -27.91 -18.51
C SER A 48 6.72 -26.76 -18.85
N SER A 49 6.76 -26.30 -20.10
CA SER A 49 7.62 -25.21 -20.54
C SER A 49 7.16 -23.85 -20.04
N PHE A 50 5.86 -23.66 -19.79
CA PHE A 50 5.31 -22.44 -19.20
C PHE A 50 4.00 -22.68 -18.48
N SER A 51 3.64 -21.72 -17.65
CA SER A 51 2.30 -21.64 -17.05
C SER A 51 1.76 -20.23 -17.14
N VAL A 52 0.43 -20.10 -17.19
CA VAL A 52 -0.28 -18.83 -17.16
C VAL A 52 -1.38 -18.91 -16.11
N LYS A 53 -1.39 -17.94 -15.23
CA LYS A 53 -2.52 -17.66 -14.35
C LYS A 53 -3.02 -16.25 -14.64
N PHE A 54 -4.28 -16.14 -15.05
CA PHE A 54 -4.97 -14.87 -15.21
C PHE A 54 -5.94 -14.66 -14.04
N ALA A 55 -5.76 -13.56 -13.31
CA ALA A 55 -6.52 -13.25 -12.10
C ALA A 55 -6.91 -11.77 -12.08
N PRO A 56 -8.01 -11.39 -12.76
CA PRO A 56 -8.52 -10.03 -12.72
C PRO A 56 -9.07 -9.69 -11.33
N ARG A 57 -9.04 -8.40 -11.00
CA ARG A 57 -9.53 -7.87 -9.75
C ARG A 57 -10.21 -6.52 -9.96
N PHE A 58 -11.31 -6.30 -9.25
CA PHE A 58 -11.87 -4.97 -9.10
C PHE A 58 -12.32 -4.70 -7.66
N GLN A 59 -12.29 -3.44 -7.28
CA GLN A 59 -12.75 -2.93 -6.01
C GLN A 59 -13.59 -1.68 -6.25
N THR A 60 -14.80 -1.68 -5.72
CA THR A 60 -15.64 -0.47 -5.66
C THR A 60 -15.54 0.17 -4.31
N ARG A 61 -15.82 1.45 -4.25
CA ARG A 61 -15.86 2.22 -3.00
C ARG A 61 -16.93 3.30 -3.08
N TYR A 62 -17.76 3.38 -2.07
CA TYR A 62 -18.50 4.57 -1.68
C TYR A 62 -17.71 5.31 -0.62
N GLN A 63 -17.71 6.62 -0.67
CA GLN A 63 -17.13 7.49 0.35
C GLN A 63 -18.07 8.67 0.62
N SER A 64 -18.26 9.01 1.89
CA SER A 64 -18.74 10.29 2.35
C SER A 64 -17.68 10.96 3.20
N GLN A 65 -17.53 12.28 3.05
CA GLN A 65 -16.58 13.07 3.80
C GLN A 65 -17.23 14.34 4.31
N TRP A 66 -17.03 14.64 5.58
CA TRP A 66 -17.50 15.86 6.26
C TRP A 66 -16.27 16.64 6.68
N GLU A 67 -16.20 17.90 6.32
CA GLU A 67 -15.20 18.85 6.78
C GLU A 67 -15.76 19.71 7.90
N TYR A 68 -14.95 19.99 8.92
CA TYR A 68 -15.28 20.88 10.01
C TYR A 68 -14.79 22.29 9.66
N ASP A 69 -15.68 23.30 9.68
CA ASP A 69 -15.36 24.68 9.29
C ASP A 69 -14.89 25.58 10.45
N GLY A 70 -14.87 25.04 11.67
CA GLY A 70 -14.56 25.74 12.91
C GLY A 70 -15.77 25.91 13.83
N GLU A 71 -16.97 25.80 13.29
CA GLU A 71 -18.25 25.90 14.03
C GLU A 71 -19.08 24.63 13.89
N ASP A 72 -19.22 24.11 12.67
CA ASP A 72 -20.03 22.93 12.35
C ASP A 72 -19.38 22.04 11.29
N TYR A 73 -19.87 20.80 11.17
CA TYR A 73 -19.53 19.94 10.03
C TYR A 73 -20.36 20.34 8.82
N LEU A 74 -19.69 20.64 7.71
CA LEU A 74 -20.31 20.94 6.43
C LEU A 74 -21.14 19.77 5.89
N LEU A 75 -22.00 20.05 4.91
CA LEU A 75 -22.69 18.98 4.18
C LEU A 75 -21.68 18.02 3.56
N PRO A 76 -21.93 16.69 3.64
CA PRO A 76 -20.96 15.73 3.18
C PRO A 76 -20.76 15.77 1.67
N GLU A 77 -19.51 15.71 1.24
CA GLU A 77 -19.19 15.29 -0.11
C GLU A 77 -19.24 13.77 -0.19
N TYR A 78 -19.83 13.25 -1.27
CA TYR A 78 -19.92 11.81 -1.46
C TYR A 78 -19.62 11.41 -2.89
N ASN A 79 -19.04 10.22 -3.06
CA ASN A 79 -18.78 9.67 -4.37
C ASN A 79 -18.84 8.15 -4.38
N PHE A 80 -19.16 7.60 -5.57
CA PHE A 80 -18.99 6.20 -5.90
C PHE A 80 -17.89 6.09 -6.95
N LEU A 81 -16.97 5.16 -6.78
CA LEU A 81 -15.88 4.99 -7.73
C LEU A 81 -15.41 3.54 -7.82
N VAL A 82 -14.87 3.21 -8.98
CA VAL A 82 -14.04 2.02 -9.16
C VAL A 82 -12.65 2.33 -8.61
N ARG A 83 -12.42 1.91 -7.37
CA ARG A 83 -11.19 2.22 -6.64
C ARG A 83 -9.97 1.52 -7.24
N ARG A 84 -10.14 0.29 -7.69
CA ARG A 84 -9.13 -0.51 -8.40
C ARG A 84 -9.79 -1.38 -9.45
N ALA A 85 -9.19 -1.43 -10.63
CA ALA A 85 -9.49 -2.39 -11.68
C ALA A 85 -8.15 -2.87 -12.23
N ARG A 86 -7.87 -4.18 -12.15
CA ARG A 86 -6.55 -4.71 -12.46
C ARG A 86 -6.62 -6.02 -13.21
N LEU A 87 -5.73 -6.17 -14.17
CA LEU A 87 -5.50 -7.41 -14.88
C LEU A 87 -4.12 -7.94 -14.47
N LYS A 88 -4.10 -9.14 -13.91
CA LYS A 88 -2.88 -9.76 -13.44
C LYS A 88 -2.64 -11.08 -14.16
N PHE A 89 -1.46 -11.21 -14.72
CA PHE A 89 -0.92 -12.42 -15.31
C PHE A 89 0.32 -12.82 -14.52
N ASP A 90 0.40 -14.03 -14.06
CA ASP A 90 1.59 -14.59 -13.43
C ASP A 90 1.75 -16.07 -13.80
N GLY A 91 2.99 -16.55 -13.75
CA GLY A 91 3.32 -17.91 -14.08
C GLY A 91 4.83 -18.11 -14.13
N PHE A 92 5.24 -19.20 -14.73
CA PHE A 92 6.64 -19.44 -15.05
C PHE A 92 6.82 -19.58 -16.57
N ALA A 93 8.04 -19.33 -17.05
CA ALA A 93 8.45 -19.50 -18.44
C ALA A 93 9.77 -20.26 -18.49
N PHE A 94 9.91 -21.19 -19.46
CA PHE A 94 11.07 -22.05 -19.64
C PHE A 94 11.30 -23.06 -18.50
N SER A 95 11.21 -22.62 -17.24
CA SER A 95 11.28 -23.52 -16.08
C SER A 95 10.56 -22.90 -14.88
N PRO A 96 10.12 -23.69 -13.87
CA PRO A 96 9.53 -23.16 -12.63
C PRO A 96 10.45 -22.23 -11.82
N LYS A 97 11.75 -22.18 -12.16
CA LYS A 97 12.71 -21.26 -11.54
C LYS A 97 12.64 -19.84 -12.11
N LEU A 98 12.08 -19.67 -13.32
CA LEU A 98 11.92 -18.36 -13.95
C LEU A 98 10.43 -17.96 -13.93
N ILE A 99 10.07 -17.13 -12.97
CA ILE A 99 8.70 -16.68 -12.74
C ILE A 99 8.53 -15.30 -13.38
N TYR A 100 7.42 -15.07 -14.07
CA TYR A 100 7.05 -13.75 -14.54
C TYR A 100 5.80 -13.24 -13.83
N LYS A 101 5.67 -11.91 -13.77
CA LYS A 101 4.46 -11.23 -13.34
C LYS A 101 4.23 -9.99 -14.18
N ILE A 102 3.02 -9.87 -14.73
CA ILE A 102 2.53 -8.67 -15.39
C ILE A 102 1.24 -8.25 -14.68
N GLU A 103 1.16 -7.01 -14.24
CA GLU A 103 -0.05 -6.44 -13.62
C GLU A 103 -0.35 -5.09 -14.26
N LEU A 104 -1.54 -4.95 -14.87
CA LEU A 104 -2.03 -3.71 -15.46
C LEU A 104 -3.05 -3.08 -14.53
N GLY A 105 -2.98 -1.77 -14.35
CA GLY A 105 -3.95 -0.96 -13.62
C GLY A 105 -4.78 -0.15 -14.60
N LEU A 106 -6.12 -0.18 -14.44
CA LEU A 106 -7.08 0.45 -15.33
C LEU A 106 -7.94 1.51 -14.65
N SER A 107 -7.89 1.62 -13.30
CA SER A 107 -8.62 2.67 -12.58
C SER A 107 -7.93 4.02 -12.73
N ASN A 108 -8.68 5.11 -12.67
CA ASN A 108 -8.16 6.48 -12.82
C ASN A 108 -6.94 6.74 -11.93
N ARG A 109 -6.96 6.26 -10.68
CA ARG A 109 -5.82 6.41 -9.77
C ARG A 109 -4.61 5.58 -10.18
N ASP A 110 -4.81 4.39 -10.74
CA ASP A 110 -3.70 3.53 -11.17
C ASP A 110 -3.04 4.09 -12.45
N ILE A 111 -3.80 4.70 -13.37
CA ILE A 111 -3.29 5.25 -14.64
C ILE A 111 -2.82 6.70 -14.54
N SER A 112 -3.13 7.43 -13.47
CA SER A 112 -2.78 8.84 -13.29
C SER A 112 -1.26 9.08 -13.25
N GLY A 113 -0.85 10.33 -13.52
CA GLY A 113 0.54 10.80 -13.47
C GLY A 113 1.23 10.74 -14.82
N ALA A 114 0.49 11.03 -15.90
CA ALA A 114 1.07 11.37 -17.18
C ALA A 114 1.98 12.59 -17.05
N SER A 115 3.14 12.57 -17.71
CA SER A 115 4.14 13.63 -17.70
C SER A 115 4.94 13.57 -18.99
N ILE A 116 5.73 14.60 -19.29
CA ILE A 116 6.65 14.59 -20.43
C ILE A 116 7.62 13.39 -20.37
N TYR A 117 8.04 12.98 -19.17
CA TYR A 117 9.00 11.89 -18.94
C TYR A 117 8.42 10.49 -19.19
N ASN A 118 7.12 10.35 -19.44
CA ASN A 118 6.48 9.15 -19.92
C ASN A 118 5.67 9.42 -21.20
N ARG A 119 6.09 10.42 -21.98
CA ARG A 119 5.48 10.85 -23.24
C ARG A 119 3.98 11.16 -23.11
N ASN A 120 3.58 11.73 -21.98
CA ASN A 120 2.21 12.06 -21.62
C ASN A 120 1.22 10.89 -21.73
N THR A 121 1.71 9.65 -21.63
CA THR A 121 0.86 8.45 -21.68
C THR A 121 0.37 8.04 -20.31
N PRO A 122 -0.83 7.44 -20.21
CA PRO A 122 -1.29 6.86 -18.95
C PRO A 122 -0.38 5.73 -18.44
N ARG A 123 -0.18 5.66 -17.14
CA ARG A 123 0.73 4.70 -16.50
C ARG A 123 0.06 3.34 -16.24
N TYR A 124 -0.24 2.59 -17.28
CA TYR A 124 -0.97 1.32 -17.17
C TYR A 124 -0.20 0.21 -16.47
N ILE A 125 1.12 0.11 -16.68
CA ILE A 125 1.92 -0.99 -16.15
C ILE A 125 2.19 -0.75 -14.67
N LEU A 126 1.67 -1.65 -13.82
CA LEU A 126 2.01 -1.71 -12.41
C LEU A 126 3.24 -2.58 -12.20
N ASP A 127 3.19 -3.81 -12.61
CA ASP A 127 4.32 -4.73 -12.54
C ASP A 127 4.58 -5.33 -13.94
N ALA A 128 5.85 -5.42 -14.33
CA ALA A 128 6.38 -6.18 -15.45
C ALA A 128 7.76 -6.68 -15.02
N VAL A 129 7.83 -7.86 -14.43
CA VAL A 129 9.03 -8.36 -13.76
C VAL A 129 9.25 -9.84 -13.99
N LEU A 130 10.50 -10.19 -14.26
CA LEU A 130 11.03 -11.55 -14.21
C LEU A 130 11.72 -11.79 -12.87
N LYS A 131 11.56 -13.01 -12.31
CA LYS A 131 12.08 -13.44 -11.03
C LYS A 131 12.77 -14.77 -11.24
N TRP A 132 14.07 -14.75 -11.15
CA TRP A 132 14.90 -15.92 -11.40
C TRP A 132 15.50 -16.47 -10.12
N LYS A 133 15.10 -17.69 -9.75
CA LYS A 133 15.71 -18.49 -8.67
C LYS A 133 16.97 -19.15 -9.20
N PHE A 134 18.06 -18.41 -9.20
CA PHE A 134 19.30 -18.85 -9.85
C PHE A 134 20.15 -19.78 -8.98
N TYR A 135 20.07 -19.63 -7.66
CA TYR A 135 20.84 -20.44 -6.74
C TYR A 135 20.10 -20.59 -5.41
N GLU A 136 19.85 -21.83 -4.95
CA GLU A 136 19.21 -22.16 -3.66
C GLU A 136 18.13 -21.16 -3.22
N ASN A 137 18.48 -20.33 -2.21
CA ASN A 137 17.59 -19.34 -1.60
C ASN A 137 17.76 -17.92 -2.18
N PHE A 138 18.53 -17.79 -3.27
CA PHE A 138 18.74 -16.52 -3.94
C PHE A 138 17.77 -16.36 -5.12
N GLU A 139 17.20 -15.18 -5.22
CA GLU A 139 16.34 -14.77 -6.34
C GLU A 139 16.84 -13.43 -6.90
N LEU A 140 16.99 -13.36 -8.22
CA LEU A 140 17.22 -12.12 -8.95
C LEU A 140 15.91 -11.70 -9.61
N TRP A 141 15.47 -10.48 -9.33
CA TRP A 141 14.30 -9.88 -9.98
C TRP A 141 14.76 -8.77 -10.89
N ALA A 142 14.25 -8.72 -12.13
CA ALA A 142 14.57 -7.68 -13.11
C ALA A 142 13.29 -7.17 -13.76
N GLY A 143 13.14 -5.85 -13.84
CA GLY A 143 11.98 -5.17 -14.41
C GLY A 143 11.29 -4.24 -13.43
N GLN A 144 10.08 -3.81 -13.80
CA GLN A 144 9.29 -2.88 -12.98
C GLN A 144 8.45 -3.62 -11.95
N THR A 145 8.64 -3.32 -10.67
CA THR A 145 7.84 -3.87 -9.57
C THR A 145 8.00 -3.02 -8.31
N LYS A 146 7.29 -3.39 -7.23
CA LYS A 146 7.45 -2.72 -5.94
C LYS A 146 8.87 -2.86 -5.42
N LEU A 147 9.44 -1.74 -4.97
CA LEU A 147 10.66 -1.75 -4.19
C LEU A 147 10.43 -2.42 -2.82
N PRO A 148 11.45 -2.92 -2.17
CA PRO A 148 11.34 -3.52 -0.83
C PRO A 148 11.21 -2.43 0.26
N GLY A 149 10.17 -1.61 0.18
CA GLY A 149 9.86 -0.52 1.10
C GLY A 149 9.11 -0.97 2.36
N ASN A 150 8.29 -0.09 2.92
CA ASN A 150 7.51 -0.34 4.13
C ASN A 150 6.49 -1.50 3.97
N ILE A 151 6.16 -2.15 5.09
CA ILE A 151 5.33 -3.37 5.07
C ILE A 151 3.95 -3.12 4.45
N GLU A 152 3.28 -2.04 4.80
CA GLU A 152 1.95 -1.75 4.25
C GLU A 152 1.98 -1.56 2.73
N ARG A 153 3.10 -1.08 2.17
CA ARG A 153 3.27 -0.96 0.73
C ARG A 153 3.56 -2.27 0.04
N VAL A 154 4.46 -3.10 0.58
CA VAL A 154 4.80 -4.40 -0.02
C VAL A 154 3.63 -5.37 0.07
N VAL A 155 2.78 -5.30 1.08
CA VAL A 155 1.49 -6.02 1.14
C VAL A 155 0.63 -5.61 -0.06
N SER A 156 0.02 -6.61 -0.71
CA SER A 156 -0.93 -6.35 -1.80
C SER A 156 -2.12 -5.53 -1.30
N SER A 157 -2.56 -4.54 -2.09
CA SER A 157 -3.79 -3.81 -1.76
C SER A 157 -5.05 -4.68 -1.70
N GLY A 158 -5.02 -5.89 -2.25
CA GLY A 158 -6.07 -6.87 -2.10
C GLY A 158 -6.11 -7.53 -0.74
N ASN A 159 -4.99 -7.50 -0.03
CA ASN A 159 -4.82 -8.17 1.25
C ASN A 159 -4.86 -7.20 2.44
N LEU A 160 -5.49 -6.02 2.27
CA LEU A 160 -5.68 -5.04 3.34
C LEU A 160 -6.90 -5.39 4.21
N GLN A 161 -6.83 -5.04 5.49
CA GLN A 161 -7.93 -5.13 6.46
C GLN A 161 -8.91 -3.96 6.34
N LEU A 162 -8.42 -2.77 6.01
CA LEU A 162 -9.18 -1.56 5.75
C LEU A 162 -9.23 -1.29 4.24
N ILE A 163 -10.15 -0.44 3.81
CA ILE A 163 -10.37 -0.14 2.38
C ILE A 163 -9.13 0.46 1.74
N ASP A 164 -8.47 1.38 2.47
CA ASP A 164 -7.25 2.02 2.01
C ASP A 164 -6.12 1.92 3.05
N ARG A 165 -4.90 2.15 2.58
CA ARG A 165 -3.70 2.22 3.41
C ARG A 165 -3.71 3.47 4.29
N SER A 166 -2.82 3.48 5.28
CA SER A 166 -2.62 4.58 6.23
C SER A 166 -2.14 5.88 5.57
N LEU A 167 -2.24 6.98 6.30
CA LEU A 167 -1.62 8.25 5.90
C LEU A 167 -0.10 8.12 5.81
N LEU A 168 0.56 7.36 6.71
CA LEU A 168 1.98 7.07 6.61
C LEU A 168 2.33 6.51 5.23
N ASN A 169 1.64 5.45 4.79
CA ASN A 169 1.87 4.90 3.46
C ASN A 169 1.52 5.91 2.35
N SER A 170 0.56 6.80 2.56
CA SER A 170 0.20 7.82 1.57
C SER A 170 1.31 8.84 1.33
N LYS A 171 2.05 9.22 2.37
CA LYS A 171 3.00 10.34 2.36
C LYS A 171 4.47 9.91 2.35
N PHE A 172 4.82 8.80 3.01
CA PHE A 172 6.20 8.38 3.23
C PHE A 172 6.63 7.14 2.44
N ASN A 173 5.70 6.39 1.83
CA ASN A 173 6.08 5.19 1.08
C ASN A 173 7.04 5.47 -0.08
N ILE A 174 7.81 4.43 -0.41
CA ILE A 174 8.42 4.24 -1.73
C ILE A 174 7.60 3.20 -2.48
N ASP A 175 7.48 3.32 -3.79
CA ASP A 175 6.61 2.43 -4.56
C ASP A 175 7.38 1.65 -5.63
N ARG A 176 6.70 1.37 -6.70
CA ARG A 176 7.21 0.66 -7.86
C ARG A 176 8.20 1.50 -8.65
N ASP A 177 9.25 0.83 -9.07
CA ASP A 177 10.23 1.38 -9.99
C ASP A 177 10.75 0.29 -10.92
N ILE A 178 11.48 0.67 -11.95
CA ILE A 178 12.17 -0.26 -12.84
C ILE A 178 13.61 -0.43 -12.37
N GLY A 179 14.07 -1.68 -12.32
CA GLY A 179 15.43 -1.96 -11.84
C GLY A 179 15.66 -3.44 -11.58
N ILE A 180 16.65 -3.71 -10.73
CA ILE A 180 17.11 -5.04 -10.36
C ILE A 180 16.99 -5.19 -8.84
N GLN A 181 16.55 -6.35 -8.37
CA GLN A 181 16.50 -6.67 -6.94
C GLN A 181 17.15 -8.04 -6.70
N LEU A 182 18.08 -8.10 -5.77
CA LEU A 182 18.63 -9.34 -5.23
C LEU A 182 17.89 -9.67 -3.92
N ARG A 183 17.40 -10.89 -3.81
CA ARG A 183 16.68 -11.38 -2.63
C ARG A 183 17.28 -12.68 -2.14
N HIS A 184 17.38 -12.77 -0.83
CA HIS A 184 17.92 -13.95 -0.16
C HIS A 184 17.05 -14.31 1.05
N LYS A 185 17.05 -15.58 1.44
CA LYS A 185 16.37 -16.08 2.64
C LYS A 185 17.27 -17.11 3.33
N THR A 186 17.53 -16.90 4.61
CA THR A 186 18.43 -17.76 5.41
C THR A 186 17.75 -18.28 6.67
N LYS A 187 18.04 -19.54 7.02
CA LYS A 187 17.75 -20.11 8.33
C LYS A 187 18.94 -19.85 9.26
N LEU A 188 18.69 -19.09 10.34
CA LEU A 188 19.73 -18.71 11.32
C LEU A 188 19.93 -19.76 12.42
N GLY A 189 19.07 -20.78 12.48
CA GLY A 189 19.04 -21.83 13.51
C GLY A 189 17.69 -21.89 14.23
N GLY A 190 17.31 -23.09 14.70
CA GLY A 190 16.00 -23.30 15.31
C GLY A 190 14.86 -22.86 14.39
N LYS A 191 14.02 -21.94 14.88
CA LYS A 191 12.91 -21.36 14.10
C LYS A 191 13.25 -20.02 13.44
N TRP A 192 14.42 -19.45 13.71
CA TRP A 192 14.81 -18.12 13.25
C TRP A 192 15.10 -18.11 11.75
N LEU A 193 14.51 -17.14 11.07
CA LEU A 193 14.72 -16.89 9.64
C LEU A 193 15.09 -15.42 9.44
N SER A 194 15.98 -15.14 8.50
CA SER A 194 16.19 -13.81 7.95
C SER A 194 15.85 -13.75 6.47
N ARG A 195 15.55 -12.54 5.99
CA ARG A 195 15.39 -12.25 4.56
C ARG A 195 16.04 -10.91 4.28
N GLU A 196 16.90 -10.91 3.30
CA GLU A 196 17.65 -9.77 2.80
C GLU A 196 17.16 -9.43 1.40
N LYS A 197 16.95 -8.15 1.15
CA LYS A 197 16.48 -7.63 -0.16
C LYS A 197 17.23 -6.36 -0.47
N LEU A 198 17.94 -6.36 -1.59
CA LEU A 198 18.64 -5.20 -2.11
C LEU A 198 18.04 -4.85 -3.47
N SER A 199 17.90 -3.57 -3.75
CA SER A 199 17.38 -3.05 -5.01
C SER A 199 18.23 -1.89 -5.50
N ILE A 200 18.47 -1.87 -6.81
CA ILE A 200 18.96 -0.70 -7.56
C ILE A 200 17.90 -0.41 -8.60
N SER A 201 17.38 0.80 -8.63
CA SER A 201 16.32 1.22 -9.52
C SER A 201 16.54 2.63 -10.06
N GLN A 202 15.73 3.04 -11.04
CA GLN A 202 15.91 4.29 -11.76
C GLN A 202 15.73 5.54 -10.86
N GLY A 203 14.79 5.54 -9.91
CA GLY A 203 14.59 6.62 -8.94
C GLY A 203 13.36 7.50 -9.17
N GLU A 204 12.76 7.49 -10.36
CA GLU A 204 11.60 8.32 -10.72
C GLU A 204 10.26 7.59 -10.69
N GLY A 205 10.29 6.31 -10.35
CA GLY A 205 9.08 5.49 -10.26
C GLY A 205 8.70 4.85 -11.59
N ARG A 206 7.49 4.36 -11.68
CA ARG A 206 7.03 3.49 -12.78
C ARG A 206 6.73 4.21 -14.08
N ASN A 207 6.92 3.47 -15.19
CA ASN A 207 6.55 3.87 -16.57
C ASN A 207 7.32 5.10 -17.08
N ILE A 208 8.47 5.40 -16.55
CA ILE A 208 9.36 6.45 -17.06
C ILE A 208 10.10 5.90 -18.27
N THR A 209 10.17 6.70 -19.34
CA THR A 209 10.79 6.35 -20.62
C THR A 209 12.01 7.17 -20.95
N GLU A 210 12.22 8.29 -20.23
CA GLU A 210 13.42 9.11 -20.32
C GLU A 210 14.48 8.58 -19.36
N GLY A 211 15.73 8.58 -19.77
CA GLY A 211 16.87 8.23 -18.94
C GLY A 211 17.54 9.46 -18.34
N ASN A 212 18.25 9.27 -17.24
CA ASN A 212 19.07 10.32 -16.58
C ASN A 212 18.26 11.59 -16.22
N ILE A 213 17.05 11.41 -15.70
CA ILE A 213 16.24 12.52 -15.19
C ILE A 213 16.75 12.94 -13.81
N GLY A 214 17.19 11.97 -13.02
CA GLY A 214 17.85 12.07 -11.72
C GLY A 214 18.90 10.98 -11.57
N GLY A 215 19.30 10.67 -10.34
CA GLY A 215 20.22 9.58 -10.04
C GLY A 215 19.54 8.24 -9.83
N LEU A 216 20.30 7.25 -9.36
CA LEU A 216 19.78 5.92 -9.04
C LEU A 216 19.26 5.86 -7.60
N GLN A 217 18.24 5.01 -7.40
CA GLN A 217 17.71 4.70 -6.08
C GLN A 217 18.21 3.34 -5.59
N TYR A 218 18.68 3.32 -4.36
CA TYR A 218 19.23 2.16 -3.67
C TYR A 218 18.34 1.83 -2.47
N THR A 219 17.76 0.63 -2.43
CA THR A 219 16.90 0.20 -1.32
C THR A 219 17.42 -1.08 -0.72
N GLY A 220 17.65 -1.10 0.58
CA GLY A 220 18.00 -2.29 1.36
C GLY A 220 16.93 -2.58 2.41
N ARG A 221 16.42 -3.84 2.46
CA ARG A 221 15.48 -4.28 3.49
C ARG A 221 15.93 -5.59 4.12
N PHE A 222 15.98 -5.58 5.45
CA PHE A 222 16.22 -6.75 6.28
C PHE A 222 14.94 -7.15 7.02
N GLU A 223 14.59 -8.43 7.05
CA GLU A 223 13.46 -8.98 7.79
C GLU A 223 13.92 -10.12 8.69
N LEU A 224 13.51 -10.10 9.95
CA LEU A 224 13.78 -11.13 10.95
C LEU A 224 12.49 -11.78 11.41
N LEU A 225 12.40 -13.11 11.31
CA LEU A 225 11.25 -13.91 11.71
C LEU A 225 11.68 -14.89 12.83
N PRO A 226 11.58 -14.48 14.10
CA PRO A 226 12.08 -15.27 15.23
C PRO A 226 11.30 -16.57 15.49
N PHE A 227 10.05 -16.62 15.02
CA PHE A 227 9.17 -17.78 15.20
C PHE A 227 8.92 -18.57 13.90
N GLY A 228 9.77 -18.36 12.88
CA GLY A 228 9.65 -19.00 11.57
C GLY A 228 8.59 -18.37 10.65
N ASP A 229 8.37 -19.00 9.51
CA ASP A 229 7.42 -18.52 8.52
C ASP A 229 5.98 -18.50 9.05
N PHE A 230 5.22 -17.53 8.57
CA PHE A 230 3.77 -17.48 8.73
C PHE A 230 3.09 -18.48 7.80
N LYS A 231 1.96 -19.05 8.21
CA LYS A 231 1.09 -19.85 7.33
C LYS A 231 0.63 -18.99 6.15
N SER A 232 0.62 -19.57 4.97
CA SER A 232 0.10 -18.93 3.73
C SER A 232 0.71 -17.56 3.41
N LYS A 233 1.97 -17.32 3.77
CA LYS A 233 2.64 -16.00 3.64
C LYS A 233 1.89 -14.89 4.37
N GLY A 234 1.43 -15.18 5.57
CA GLY A 234 0.65 -14.26 6.40
C GLY A 234 1.38 -12.97 6.76
N ASP A 235 2.71 -12.96 6.74
CA ASP A 235 3.56 -11.77 6.89
C ASP A 235 3.34 -10.71 5.79
N TYR A 236 2.92 -11.12 4.58
CA TYR A 236 2.58 -10.25 3.45
C TYR A 236 1.06 -10.14 3.18
N SER A 237 0.27 -10.42 4.18
CA SER A 237 -1.18 -10.27 4.17
C SER A 237 -1.59 -9.62 5.48
N GLN A 238 -2.45 -8.63 5.46
CA GLN A 238 -3.08 -8.14 6.69
C GLN A 238 -4.14 -9.15 7.13
N SER A 239 -4.65 -9.03 8.37
CA SER A 239 -5.48 -10.03 9.04
C SER A 239 -4.76 -11.36 9.32
N ASP A 240 -5.19 -12.05 10.37
CA ASP A 240 -4.77 -13.42 10.65
C ASP A 240 -5.82 -14.43 10.14
N LEU A 241 -6.08 -14.41 8.82
CA LEU A 241 -7.03 -15.34 8.19
C LEU A 241 -6.62 -16.80 8.33
N ALA A 242 -5.33 -17.08 8.46
CA ALA A 242 -4.78 -18.42 8.67
C ALA A 242 -4.95 -18.91 10.11
N ARG A 243 -5.32 -18.02 11.05
CA ARG A 243 -5.42 -18.29 12.48
C ARG A 243 -4.18 -19.01 12.99
N GLU A 244 -3.07 -18.27 13.06
CA GLU A 244 -1.80 -18.83 13.54
C GLU A 244 -1.94 -19.44 14.93
N GLU A 245 -1.68 -20.73 15.06
CA GLU A 245 -1.85 -21.48 16.31
C GLU A 245 -0.77 -21.16 17.36
N SER A 246 0.32 -20.56 16.92
CA SER A 246 1.38 -20.04 17.77
C SER A 246 1.71 -18.62 17.35
N VAL A 247 2.26 -17.83 18.25
CA VAL A 247 2.71 -16.46 17.94
C VAL A 247 3.68 -16.51 16.75
N LYS A 248 3.40 -15.68 15.75
CA LYS A 248 4.28 -15.38 14.63
C LYS A 248 4.61 -13.91 14.64
N ALA A 249 5.88 -13.58 14.39
CA ALA A 249 6.34 -12.20 14.31
C ALA A 249 7.34 -12.03 13.18
N MET A 250 7.32 -10.86 12.56
CA MET A 250 8.33 -10.36 11.65
C MET A 250 8.67 -8.94 12.06
N PHE A 251 9.96 -8.65 12.17
CA PHE A 251 10.49 -7.30 12.39
C PHE A 251 11.37 -6.94 11.21
N SER A 252 11.33 -5.70 10.78
CA SER A 252 12.07 -5.30 9.61
C SER A 252 12.59 -3.87 9.69
N PHE A 253 13.71 -3.68 9.01
CA PHE A 253 14.37 -2.41 8.81
C PHE A 253 14.58 -2.20 7.31
N THR A 254 14.26 -1.01 6.82
CA THR A 254 14.52 -0.61 5.44
C THR A 254 15.26 0.72 5.41
N TYR A 255 16.30 0.77 4.60
CA TYR A 255 17.01 1.99 4.24
C TYR A 255 16.87 2.22 2.74
N ASP A 256 16.44 3.41 2.38
CA ASP A 256 16.27 3.84 1.00
C ASP A 256 17.05 5.15 0.77
N TYR A 257 17.86 5.17 -0.28
CA TYR A 257 18.63 6.33 -0.70
C TYR A 257 18.38 6.57 -2.19
N ASN A 258 17.72 7.67 -2.49
CA ASN A 258 17.48 8.14 -3.85
C ASN A 258 18.42 9.29 -4.13
N LYS A 259 19.48 9.00 -4.90
CA LYS A 259 20.50 9.95 -5.26
C LYS A 259 19.95 10.90 -6.32
N ASP A 260 20.27 12.20 -6.21
CA ASP A 260 19.85 13.24 -7.14
C ASP A 260 18.33 13.12 -7.47
N ALA A 261 17.50 12.91 -6.43
CA ALA A 261 16.07 12.72 -6.59
C ALA A 261 15.39 14.00 -7.09
N VAL A 262 14.53 13.86 -8.09
CA VAL A 262 13.84 14.97 -8.75
C VAL A 262 12.38 15.11 -8.34
N LYS A 263 11.94 14.34 -7.36
CA LYS A 263 10.55 14.34 -6.90
C LYS A 263 10.41 14.60 -5.41
N THR A 264 9.33 15.22 -5.04
CA THR A 264 9.05 15.68 -3.67
C THR A 264 8.96 14.56 -2.62
N ARG A 265 8.91 13.28 -3.00
CA ARG A 265 8.77 12.13 -2.09
C ARG A 265 9.57 10.92 -2.57
N SER A 266 10.88 11.08 -2.77
CA SER A 266 11.77 10.06 -3.35
C SER A 266 11.29 9.68 -4.78
N ASN A 267 10.94 8.44 -5.08
CA ASN A 267 10.43 8.04 -6.40
C ASN A 267 8.92 8.35 -6.62
N MET A 268 8.31 9.11 -5.73
CA MET A 268 6.89 9.46 -5.71
C MET A 268 6.70 10.99 -5.61
N GLY A 269 5.48 11.45 -5.80
CA GLY A 269 5.14 12.88 -5.70
C GLY A 269 5.20 13.58 -7.05
N SER A 270 5.18 14.91 -7.03
CA SER A 270 5.39 15.79 -8.19
C SER A 270 6.88 15.93 -8.49
N TYR A 271 7.21 16.29 -9.71
CA TYR A 271 8.55 16.73 -10.04
C TYR A 271 8.81 18.11 -9.44
N MET A 272 10.02 18.36 -8.99
CA MET A 272 10.49 19.65 -8.49
C MET A 272 11.03 20.44 -9.69
N THR A 273 10.18 21.32 -10.25
CA THR A 273 10.44 21.97 -11.53
C THR A 273 10.98 23.40 -11.31
N GLN A 274 12.06 23.74 -12.00
CA GLN A 274 12.63 25.08 -12.06
C GLN A 274 11.94 25.95 -13.10
N PHE A 275 12.05 27.28 -13.00
CA PHE A 275 11.37 28.22 -13.91
C PHE A 275 11.84 28.12 -15.36
N ASN A 276 13.08 27.69 -15.60
CA ASN A 276 13.60 27.42 -16.93
C ASN A 276 13.11 26.10 -17.54
N GLY A 277 12.33 25.30 -16.79
CA GLY A 277 11.85 23.98 -17.19
C GLY A 277 12.80 22.83 -16.81
N GLY A 278 13.93 23.11 -16.17
CA GLY A 278 14.83 22.12 -15.58
C GLY A 278 14.21 21.44 -14.34
N LEU A 279 14.94 20.51 -13.76
CA LEU A 279 14.54 19.84 -12.51
C LEU A 279 15.55 20.16 -11.41
N PHE A 280 15.03 20.43 -10.23
CA PHE A 280 15.83 20.49 -9.03
C PHE A 280 16.13 19.07 -8.55
N GLU A 281 17.38 18.82 -8.21
CA GLU A 281 17.89 17.53 -7.73
C GLU A 281 18.35 17.64 -6.28
N THR A 282 18.03 16.64 -5.46
CA THR A 282 18.52 16.55 -4.09
C THR A 282 18.56 15.08 -3.64
N ASP A 283 19.52 14.72 -2.81
CA ASP A 283 19.58 13.39 -2.22
C ASP A 283 18.48 13.23 -1.18
N ILE A 284 17.71 12.14 -1.30
CA ILE A 284 16.62 11.84 -0.38
C ILE A 284 16.86 10.48 0.27
N THR A 285 16.86 10.47 1.60
CA THR A 285 16.94 9.24 2.41
C THR A 285 15.61 8.97 3.09
N THR A 286 15.13 7.71 3.03
CA THR A 286 13.94 7.27 3.76
C THR A 286 14.25 6.00 4.55
N VAL A 287 13.96 6.01 5.84
CA VAL A 287 14.12 4.87 6.74
C VAL A 287 12.74 4.36 7.14
N PHE A 288 12.55 3.04 7.15
CA PHE A 288 11.37 2.41 7.73
C PHE A 288 11.78 1.37 8.77
N ILE A 289 11.06 1.36 9.88
CA ILE A 289 11.06 0.28 10.87
C ILE A 289 9.64 -0.23 10.95
N ASP A 290 9.44 -1.51 10.68
CA ASP A 290 8.11 -2.08 10.71
C ASP A 290 8.07 -3.49 11.30
N GLY A 291 6.87 -3.93 11.72
CA GLY A 291 6.69 -5.25 12.27
C GLY A 291 5.25 -5.74 12.15
N VAL A 292 5.12 -7.06 12.14
CA VAL A 292 3.84 -7.78 12.09
C VAL A 292 3.86 -8.86 13.16
N ILE A 293 2.79 -8.95 13.96
CA ILE A 293 2.58 -10.02 14.95
C ILE A 293 1.19 -10.63 14.69
N LYS A 294 1.10 -11.96 14.71
CA LYS A 294 -0.16 -12.69 14.54
C LYS A 294 -0.28 -13.86 15.50
N TYR A 295 -1.49 -14.06 16.00
CA TYR A 295 -1.83 -15.18 16.87
C TYR A 295 -3.35 -15.37 16.96
N ASN A 296 -3.86 -16.54 16.63
CA ASN A 296 -5.24 -16.99 16.85
C ASN A 296 -6.33 -15.96 16.47
N GLY A 297 -6.19 -15.36 15.29
CA GLY A 297 -7.09 -14.34 14.76
C GLY A 297 -6.72 -12.90 15.16
N PHE A 298 -5.80 -12.70 16.08
CA PHE A 298 -5.23 -11.39 16.38
C PHE A 298 -4.14 -11.03 15.37
N ALA A 299 -4.15 -9.80 14.89
CA ALA A 299 -3.08 -9.26 14.05
C ALA A 299 -2.73 -7.84 14.48
N LEU A 300 -1.43 -7.56 14.58
CA LEU A 300 -0.87 -6.25 14.88
C LEU A 300 0.17 -5.91 13.83
N THR A 301 0.12 -4.69 13.30
CA THR A 301 1.13 -4.14 12.39
C THR A 301 1.52 -2.76 12.90
N GLY A 302 2.82 -2.53 13.07
CA GLY A 302 3.39 -1.23 13.42
C GLY A 302 4.36 -0.79 12.35
N GLU A 303 4.38 0.51 12.04
CA GLU A 303 5.32 1.13 11.09
C GLU A 303 5.77 2.49 11.61
N TYR A 304 7.05 2.76 11.46
CA TYR A 304 7.65 4.08 11.60
C TYR A 304 8.41 4.40 10.31
N ALA A 305 8.29 5.64 9.86
CA ALA A 305 9.02 6.15 8.70
C ALA A 305 9.68 7.49 9.04
N LYS A 306 10.89 7.72 8.52
CA LYS A 306 11.56 9.02 8.56
C LYS A 306 12.17 9.31 7.19
N ARG A 307 11.89 10.50 6.65
CA ARG A 307 12.47 11.00 5.40
C ARG A 307 13.26 12.27 5.67
N ASN A 308 14.47 12.31 5.14
CA ASN A 308 15.31 13.48 5.11
C ASN A 308 15.71 13.79 3.66
N ALA A 309 16.11 15.03 3.40
CA ALA A 309 16.74 15.45 2.15
C ALA A 309 17.89 16.39 2.44
N ASP A 310 18.90 16.40 1.59
CA ASP A 310 20.03 17.32 1.72
C ASP A 310 19.56 18.77 1.57
N THR A 311 18.64 19.00 0.65
CA THR A 311 17.95 20.29 0.49
C THR A 311 16.45 20.03 0.41
N ILE A 312 15.70 20.56 1.39
CA ILE A 312 14.25 20.31 1.52
C ILE A 312 13.47 21.24 0.60
N GLU A 313 13.81 22.53 0.52
CA GLU A 313 13.15 23.49 -0.38
C GLU A 313 13.86 23.51 -1.72
N ALA A 314 13.14 23.21 -2.80
CA ALA A 314 13.71 23.22 -4.14
C ALA A 314 14.12 24.63 -4.56
N LEU A 315 15.28 24.73 -5.19
CA LEU A 315 15.89 25.99 -5.59
C LEU A 315 16.01 26.11 -7.11
N GLU A 316 16.04 27.33 -7.59
CA GLU A 316 16.37 27.66 -8.96
C GLU A 316 17.89 27.46 -9.23
N GLU A 317 18.32 27.57 -10.47
CA GLU A 317 19.72 27.41 -10.88
C GLU A 317 20.68 28.36 -10.15
N ASP A 318 20.19 29.49 -9.65
CA ASP A 318 20.98 30.45 -8.88
C ASP A 318 21.35 29.94 -7.47
N GLY A 319 20.80 28.79 -7.07
CA GLY A 319 21.01 28.19 -5.76
C GLY A 319 20.44 28.98 -4.58
N LYS A 320 19.59 29.97 -4.82
CA LYS A 320 19.04 30.89 -3.81
C LYS A 320 17.55 31.09 -3.91
N THR A 321 17.03 31.28 -5.11
CA THR A 321 15.59 31.50 -5.34
C THR A 321 14.83 30.20 -5.16
N LYS A 322 13.76 30.24 -4.36
CA LYS A 322 12.92 29.05 -4.10
C LYS A 322 11.92 28.85 -5.24
N THR A 323 11.78 27.63 -5.72
CA THR A 323 10.78 27.27 -6.75
C THR A 323 9.36 27.17 -6.17
N GLY A 324 9.23 26.94 -4.87
CA GLY A 324 7.97 26.66 -4.19
C GLY A 324 7.69 25.17 -3.97
N ASP A 325 8.42 24.27 -4.64
CA ASP A 325 8.35 22.84 -4.37
C ASP A 325 9.17 22.48 -3.13
N VAL A 326 8.68 21.46 -2.37
CA VAL A 326 9.35 20.99 -1.15
C VAL A 326 9.39 19.48 -1.09
N VAL A 327 10.50 18.93 -0.61
CA VAL A 327 10.56 17.51 -0.24
C VAL A 327 9.71 17.28 1.01
N GLY A 328 8.82 16.29 0.99
CA GLY A 328 8.03 15.91 2.16
C GLY A 328 8.87 15.21 3.25
N ALA A 329 9.82 15.98 3.84
CA ALA A 329 10.68 15.53 4.94
C ALA A 329 9.93 15.52 6.27
N GLY A 330 10.37 14.70 7.22
CA GLY A 330 9.75 14.53 8.52
C GLY A 330 9.62 13.06 8.93
N SER A 331 8.71 12.78 9.84
CA SER A 331 8.47 11.42 10.35
C SER A 331 6.99 11.04 10.35
N ALA A 332 6.73 9.74 10.42
CA ALA A 332 5.37 9.22 10.50
C ALA A 332 5.33 7.92 11.31
N PHE A 333 4.22 7.70 12.00
CA PHE A 333 3.96 6.49 12.75
C PHE A 333 2.59 5.93 12.39
N ASN A 334 2.46 4.60 12.33
CA ASN A 334 1.21 3.89 12.09
C ASN A 334 1.15 2.64 12.95
N LEU A 335 0.06 2.47 13.67
CA LEU A 335 -0.23 1.26 14.44
C LEU A 335 -1.63 0.78 14.09
N GLN A 336 -1.74 -0.49 13.66
CA GLN A 336 -2.99 -1.12 13.28
C GLN A 336 -3.14 -2.46 13.99
N GLY A 337 -4.20 -2.61 14.76
CA GLY A 337 -4.55 -3.84 15.47
C GLY A 337 -5.92 -4.35 15.04
N SER A 338 -6.11 -5.66 15.05
CA SER A 338 -7.38 -6.29 14.68
C SER A 338 -7.63 -7.62 15.36
N TYR A 339 -8.90 -8.01 15.37
CA TYR A 339 -9.30 -9.35 15.80
C TYR A 339 -10.34 -9.95 14.85
N LEU A 340 -10.03 -11.13 14.34
CA LEU A 340 -10.86 -11.91 13.43
C LEU A 340 -11.74 -12.90 14.22
N LEU A 341 -13.02 -12.61 14.28
CA LEU A 341 -14.04 -13.48 14.89
C LEU A 341 -14.19 -14.80 14.13
N LYS A 342 -14.70 -15.86 14.79
CA LYS A 342 -14.89 -17.20 14.18
C LYS A 342 -15.76 -17.20 12.92
N ASN A 343 -16.68 -16.26 12.80
CA ASN A 343 -17.56 -16.07 11.65
C ASN A 343 -16.90 -15.28 10.49
N ASN A 344 -15.58 -15.05 10.53
CA ASN A 344 -14.82 -14.26 9.54
C ASN A 344 -15.25 -12.78 9.42
N VAL A 345 -15.79 -12.23 10.49
CA VAL A 345 -15.89 -10.77 10.67
C VAL A 345 -14.67 -10.32 11.44
N GLU A 346 -14.03 -9.25 11.00
CA GLU A 346 -12.85 -8.66 11.63
C GLU A 346 -13.15 -7.23 12.04
N MET A 347 -12.77 -6.89 13.25
CA MET A 347 -12.75 -5.52 13.76
C MET A 347 -11.32 -5.02 13.73
N THR A 348 -11.12 -3.80 13.20
CA THR A 348 -9.79 -3.22 13.02
C THR A 348 -9.77 -1.81 13.60
N PHE A 349 -8.72 -1.49 14.32
CA PHE A 349 -8.38 -0.15 14.78
C PHE A 349 -7.05 0.27 14.19
N ARG A 350 -6.93 1.54 13.76
CA ARG A 350 -5.68 2.13 13.29
C ARG A 350 -5.51 3.55 13.82
N TYR A 351 -4.31 3.84 14.29
CA TYR A 351 -3.84 5.17 14.59
C TYR A 351 -2.67 5.50 13.68
N THR A 352 -2.69 6.69 13.08
CA THR A 352 -1.58 7.18 12.26
C THR A 352 -1.26 8.62 12.64
N SER A 353 0.04 8.95 12.75
CA SER A 353 0.54 10.32 12.87
C SER A 353 1.50 10.65 11.75
N LEU A 354 1.45 11.87 11.28
CA LEU A 354 2.41 12.51 10.38
C LEU A 354 2.94 13.75 11.07
N ASP A 355 4.28 13.87 11.13
CA ASP A 355 4.99 15.00 11.70
C ASP A 355 6.00 15.46 10.64
N PHE A 356 5.70 16.57 9.96
CA PHE A 356 6.57 17.13 8.93
C PHE A 356 7.55 18.11 9.53
N ASP A 357 8.74 18.22 8.92
CA ASP A 357 9.71 19.23 9.32
C ASP A 357 9.13 20.63 9.02
N GLU A 358 9.29 21.59 9.94
CA GLU A 358 8.70 22.94 9.87
C GLU A 358 9.03 23.67 8.56
N VAL A 359 10.25 23.46 8.02
CA VAL A 359 10.68 24.06 6.76
C VAL A 359 9.81 23.65 5.57
N THR A 360 9.15 22.49 5.63
CA THR A 360 8.26 22.00 4.56
C THR A 360 6.96 22.77 4.46
N ARG A 361 6.51 23.39 5.55
CA ARG A 361 5.18 24.02 5.69
C ARG A 361 4.01 23.07 5.36
N LEU A 362 4.25 21.76 5.44
CA LEU A 362 3.21 20.75 5.29
C LEU A 362 2.53 20.53 6.63
N SER A 363 1.21 20.35 6.61
CA SER A 363 0.41 20.20 7.83
C SER A 363 0.62 18.83 8.47
N ASP A 364 0.93 18.83 9.75
CA ASP A 364 0.89 17.63 10.58
C ASP A 364 -0.52 17.06 10.64
N GLN A 365 -0.61 15.75 10.70
CA GLN A 365 -1.90 15.05 10.71
C GLN A 365 -1.93 13.92 11.71
N ARG A 366 -3.06 13.76 12.37
CA ARG A 366 -3.39 12.63 13.23
C ARG A 366 -4.68 11.99 12.73
N GLN A 367 -4.68 10.67 12.57
CA GLN A 367 -5.86 9.95 12.09
C GLN A 367 -6.14 8.73 12.93
N ILE A 368 -7.40 8.59 13.37
CA ILE A 368 -7.93 7.37 13.97
C ILE A 368 -8.91 6.75 12.97
N THR A 369 -8.81 5.45 12.75
CA THR A 369 -9.71 4.71 11.86
C THR A 369 -10.24 3.47 12.57
N TYR A 370 -11.55 3.30 12.57
CA TYR A 370 -12.23 2.08 12.95
C TYR A 370 -12.77 1.40 11.70
N GLY A 371 -12.57 0.09 11.59
CA GLY A 371 -13.01 -0.67 10.44
C GLY A 371 -13.65 -1.99 10.81
N ILE A 372 -14.52 -2.44 9.94
CA ILE A 372 -15.12 -3.77 9.97
C ILE A 372 -15.00 -4.40 8.59
N SER A 373 -14.56 -5.66 8.56
CA SER A 373 -14.42 -6.42 7.32
C SER A 373 -15.09 -7.78 7.46
N LYS A 374 -15.90 -8.16 6.48
CA LYS A 374 -16.46 -9.50 6.35
C LYS A 374 -15.74 -10.22 5.22
N TYR A 375 -15.04 -11.29 5.55
CA TYR A 375 -14.38 -12.15 4.58
C TYR A 375 -15.31 -13.29 4.17
N ILE A 376 -15.73 -13.31 2.92
CA ILE A 376 -16.61 -14.35 2.34
C ILE A 376 -15.73 -15.47 1.79
N VAL A 377 -14.71 -15.14 0.99
CA VAL A 377 -13.68 -16.07 0.51
C VAL A 377 -12.29 -15.45 0.80
N GLY A 378 -11.93 -15.37 2.06
CA GLY A 378 -10.70 -14.71 2.47
C GLY A 378 -10.60 -13.29 1.88
N HIS A 379 -9.40 -12.90 1.47
CA HIS A 379 -9.20 -11.61 0.79
C HIS A 379 -9.72 -11.58 -0.67
N LYS A 380 -10.23 -12.70 -1.18
CA LYS A 380 -10.66 -12.80 -2.59
C LYS A 380 -12.06 -12.27 -2.83
N LEU A 381 -12.91 -12.37 -1.82
CA LEU A 381 -14.22 -11.76 -1.80
C LEU A 381 -14.49 -11.27 -0.39
N LYS A 382 -14.59 -9.97 -0.23
CA LYS A 382 -14.82 -9.31 1.06
C LYS A 382 -15.63 -8.04 0.90
N VAL A 383 -16.37 -7.71 1.94
CA VAL A 383 -17.05 -6.43 2.13
C VAL A 383 -16.38 -5.71 3.29
N GLN A 384 -16.13 -4.44 3.15
CA GLN A 384 -15.43 -3.63 4.13
C GLN A 384 -16.16 -2.30 4.36
N ALA A 385 -16.12 -1.81 5.59
CA ALA A 385 -16.49 -0.45 5.94
C ALA A 385 -15.48 0.11 6.93
N ASP A 386 -15.17 1.40 6.83
CA ASP A 386 -14.33 2.10 7.80
C ASP A 386 -14.80 3.54 8.02
N LEU A 387 -14.54 4.05 9.22
CA LEU A 387 -14.79 5.41 9.66
C LEU A 387 -13.47 5.99 10.16
N SER A 388 -13.06 7.12 9.59
CA SER A 388 -11.81 7.80 9.94
C SER A 388 -12.09 9.20 10.44
N PHE A 389 -11.39 9.59 11.49
CA PHE A 389 -11.34 10.93 12.06
C PHE A 389 -9.94 11.47 11.83
N THR A 390 -9.83 12.56 11.11
CA THR A 390 -8.53 13.19 10.79
C THR A 390 -8.52 14.59 11.36
N ASN A 391 -7.52 14.87 12.20
CA ASN A 391 -7.18 16.19 12.70
C ASN A 391 -5.91 16.69 12.01
N SER A 392 -5.87 17.96 11.69
CA SER A 392 -4.74 18.59 10.98
C SER A 392 -4.49 19.98 11.58
N ASN A 393 -3.21 20.34 11.78
CA ASN A 393 -2.85 21.61 12.42
C ASN A 393 -3.26 22.83 11.59
N ASP A 394 -3.17 22.75 10.25
CA ASP A 394 -3.39 23.88 9.34
C ASP A 394 -4.49 23.64 8.30
N GLN A 395 -5.18 22.52 8.40
CA GLN A 395 -6.29 22.17 7.53
C GLN A 395 -7.52 21.86 8.36
N LYS A 396 -8.68 21.87 7.72
CA LYS A 396 -9.93 21.50 8.38
C LYS A 396 -9.90 20.05 8.82
N ASP A 397 -10.37 19.80 10.04
CA ASP A 397 -10.64 18.46 10.52
C ASP A 397 -11.68 17.78 9.64
N ASN A 398 -11.56 16.48 9.45
CA ASN A 398 -12.52 15.77 8.66
C ASN A 398 -12.90 14.40 9.24
N ILE A 399 -14.14 14.01 8.96
CA ILE A 399 -14.65 12.67 9.19
C ILE A 399 -14.89 12.05 7.82
N SER A 400 -14.42 10.83 7.61
CA SER A 400 -14.72 10.09 6.38
C SER A 400 -15.27 8.71 6.68
N PHE A 401 -16.41 8.40 6.07
CA PHE A 401 -16.98 7.07 6.04
C PHE A 401 -16.76 6.46 4.67
N ARG A 402 -16.26 5.22 4.64
CA ARG A 402 -16.04 4.48 3.40
C ARG A 402 -16.63 3.08 3.52
N THR A 403 -17.20 2.59 2.43
CA THR A 403 -17.62 1.21 2.30
C THR A 403 -17.39 0.71 0.88
N GLY A 404 -17.22 -0.58 0.72
CA GLY A 404 -17.00 -1.17 -0.59
C GLY A 404 -16.78 -2.67 -0.54
N PHE A 405 -16.64 -3.24 -1.71
CA PHE A 405 -16.29 -4.65 -1.85
C PHE A 405 -15.06 -4.83 -2.73
N ASP A 406 -14.35 -5.90 -2.47
CA ASP A 406 -13.16 -6.31 -3.19
C ASP A 406 -13.37 -7.72 -3.75
N PHE A 407 -13.19 -7.86 -5.05
CA PHE A 407 -13.46 -9.08 -5.79
C PHE A 407 -12.24 -9.46 -6.63
N HIS A 408 -11.72 -10.67 -6.39
CA HIS A 408 -10.58 -11.24 -7.12
C HIS A 408 -10.93 -12.63 -7.62
N PHE A 409 -10.62 -12.89 -8.87
CA PHE A 409 -10.65 -14.25 -9.40
C PHE A 409 -9.45 -15.09 -8.96
#